data_48ae44c5b7f34c6309d23ab383a2bbaf
#
_entry.id   48ae44c5b7f34c6309d23ab383a2bbaf
#
_cell.length_a   1.000
_cell.length_b   1.000
_cell.length_c   1.000
_cell.angle_alpha   90.00
_cell.angle_beta   90.00
_cell.angle_gamma   90.00
#
_symmetry.space_group_name_H-M   'P 1'
#
loop_
_entity.id
_entity.type
_entity.pdbx_description
1 polymer ?
#
loop_
_entity_poly.entity_id
_entity_poly.type
_entity_poly.pdbx_seq_one_letter_code
_entity_poly.pdbx_strand_id
1 'polypeptide(L)'
;MADKKTPAKKTPAKKTASTKRTTKKRKTSSNTTVKSRIFRKTWSIFWKLSLAVVIAMVLYLIYLDAKITRQFEGNKWQLPAQVYARAMSFYPGQFLSQQEVLWELNRLNYSSVNKLSRTGQYVKSSNSIKVYRREFEFYDGLEDARVIELRFSGKKLATIKDKFGRRLNSARLEPVQIARIGNDSNQDREFVPLDKFPAMLK
;
A
#
# COMPACT_ATOMS: atom_id res chain seq x y z
N MET A 1 43.43 -75.33 20.01
CA MET A 1 43.77 -76.27 18.92
C MET A 1 44.27 -75.42 17.80
N ALA A 2 45.57 -75.34 17.67
CA ALA A 2 46.44 -76.12 16.86
C ALA A 2 46.18 -75.88 15.39
N ASP A 3 47.05 -75.53 14.50
CA ASP A 3 48.51 -75.51 14.44
C ASP A 3 48.86 -75.03 13.02
N LYS A 4 49.89 -74.19 12.89
CA LYS A 4 51.17 -74.54 12.27
C LYS A 4 51.08 -74.71 10.71
N LYS A 5 51.91 -74.19 9.91
CA LYS A 5 53.35 -73.87 9.91
C LYS A 5 53.77 -73.40 8.52
N THR A 6 54.66 -72.47 8.53
CA THR A 6 55.68 -72.13 7.51
C THR A 6 56.48 -73.39 7.13
N PRO A 7 57.41 -73.45 6.14
CA PRO A 7 58.20 -72.40 5.51
C PRO A 7 58.77 -72.68 4.06
N ALA A 8 59.41 -71.66 3.50
CA ALA A 8 60.70 -71.61 2.84
C ALA A 8 60.98 -72.35 1.51
N LYS A 9 61.62 -71.85 0.51
CA LYS A 9 63.06 -71.57 0.40
C LYS A 9 63.50 -71.27 -1.05
N LYS A 10 64.31 -70.24 -1.17
CA LYS A 10 65.54 -70.14 -2.00
C LYS A 10 65.52 -69.98 -3.52
N THR A 11 66.00 -68.77 -3.89
CA THR A 11 67.02 -68.37 -4.90
C THR A 11 67.77 -69.51 -5.70
N PRO A 12 68.45 -69.27 -6.87
CA PRO A 12 69.14 -68.03 -7.28
C PRO A 12 69.21 -67.67 -8.82
N ALA A 13 69.56 -66.45 -9.08
CA ALA A 13 70.49 -65.91 -10.09
C ALA A 13 70.67 -66.51 -11.48
N LYS A 14 70.56 -65.67 -12.50
CA LYS A 14 71.58 -65.53 -13.51
C LYS A 14 71.60 -64.18 -14.24
N LYS A 15 72.76 -63.57 -14.22
CA LYS A 15 73.20 -62.38 -14.94
C LYS A 15 73.18 -62.64 -16.41
N THR A 16 72.75 -61.63 -17.22
CA THR A 16 73.47 -61.31 -18.47
C THR A 16 73.28 -59.90 -18.83
N ALA A 17 74.34 -59.34 -19.28
CA ALA A 17 74.66 -57.93 -19.48
C ALA A 17 74.11 -57.36 -20.82
N SER A 18 74.19 -56.04 -20.82
CA SER A 18 74.43 -55.18 -22.02
C SER A 18 73.27 -54.79 -22.91
N THR A 19 72.92 -53.51 -22.91
CA THR A 19 73.36 -52.63 -24.00
C THR A 19 72.80 -51.23 -23.73
N LYS A 20 73.70 -50.28 -23.56
CA LYS A 20 73.41 -48.85 -23.56
C LYS A 20 72.83 -48.42 -24.88
N ARG A 21 71.59 -47.90 -24.82
CA ARG A 21 71.07 -47.12 -25.95
C ARG A 21 70.72 -45.74 -25.42
N THR A 22 71.58 -44.77 -25.67
CA THR A 22 71.37 -43.35 -25.42
C THR A 22 70.28 -42.84 -26.30
N THR A 23 69.12 -42.56 -25.73
CA THR A 23 68.09 -41.80 -26.41
C THR A 23 68.15 -40.37 -25.92
N LYS A 24 68.51 -39.50 -26.82
CA LYS A 24 68.62 -38.06 -26.78
C LYS A 24 67.24 -37.48 -26.39
N LYS A 25 67.11 -36.98 -25.18
CA LYS A 25 65.92 -36.38 -24.61
C LYS A 25 65.68 -35.03 -25.31
N ARG A 26 64.75 -35.00 -26.25
CA ARG A 26 64.25 -33.81 -26.93
C ARG A 26 63.59 -32.91 -25.90
N LYS A 27 64.20 -31.72 -25.64
CA LYS A 27 63.58 -30.69 -24.83
C LYS A 27 62.40 -30.12 -25.58
N THR A 28 61.21 -30.56 -25.24
CA THR A 28 59.98 -29.84 -25.63
C THR A 28 59.88 -28.62 -24.75
N SER A 29 60.07 -27.49 -25.37
CA SER A 29 59.85 -26.18 -24.78
C SER A 29 58.39 -26.06 -24.30
N SER A 30 58.14 -26.06 -23.00
CA SER A 30 56.84 -25.89 -22.43
C SER A 30 56.47 -24.41 -22.36
N ASN A 31 55.90 -23.92 -23.43
CA ASN A 31 55.26 -22.59 -23.44
C ASN A 31 53.93 -22.54 -22.68
N THR A 32 53.64 -23.58 -21.87
CA THR A 32 52.36 -23.72 -21.14
C THR A 32 52.36 -23.10 -19.76
N THR A 33 53.50 -22.76 -19.22
CA THR A 33 53.61 -22.29 -17.81
C THR A 33 53.29 -20.79 -17.63
N VAL A 34 53.39 -19.99 -18.67
CA VAL A 34 53.13 -18.54 -18.60
C VAL A 34 51.62 -18.25 -18.67
N LYS A 35 50.87 -18.95 -19.51
CA LYS A 35 49.40 -18.78 -19.63
C LYS A 35 48.67 -19.17 -18.30
N SER A 36 49.11 -20.22 -17.61
CA SER A 36 48.45 -20.65 -16.36
C SER A 36 48.70 -19.68 -15.19
N ARG A 37 49.85 -19.00 -15.16
CA ARG A 37 50.16 -18.01 -14.10
C ARG A 37 49.37 -16.70 -14.34
N ILE A 38 49.18 -16.28 -15.57
CA ILE A 38 48.39 -15.10 -15.91
C ILE A 38 46.93 -15.40 -15.63
N PHE A 39 46.39 -16.55 -16.03
CA PHE A 39 45.01 -16.97 -15.78
C PHE A 39 44.69 -17.06 -14.26
N ARG A 40 45.59 -17.58 -13.44
CA ARG A 40 45.41 -17.61 -11.99
C ARG A 40 45.44 -16.23 -11.35
N LYS A 41 46.26 -15.29 -11.86
CA LYS A 41 46.28 -13.90 -11.38
C LYS A 41 45.00 -13.14 -11.80
N THR A 42 44.56 -13.28 -13.03
CA THR A 42 43.31 -12.66 -13.52
C THR A 42 42.10 -13.23 -12.82
N TRP A 43 42.05 -14.55 -12.59
CA TRP A 43 40.99 -15.20 -11.81
C TRP A 43 40.96 -14.71 -10.34
N SER A 44 42.10 -14.54 -9.71
CA SER A 44 42.20 -14.00 -8.35
C SER A 44 41.76 -12.54 -8.27
N ILE A 45 42.08 -11.72 -9.28
CA ILE A 45 41.62 -10.32 -9.34
C ILE A 45 40.10 -10.26 -9.57
N PHE A 46 39.60 -11.09 -10.48
CA PHE A 46 38.17 -11.19 -10.75
C PHE A 46 37.37 -11.59 -9.50
N TRP A 47 37.86 -12.58 -8.75
CA TRP A 47 37.23 -13.03 -7.50
C TRP A 47 37.21 -11.92 -6.46
N LYS A 48 38.32 -11.18 -6.31
CA LYS A 48 38.40 -10.04 -5.37
C LYS A 48 37.47 -8.89 -5.78
N LEU A 49 37.43 -8.62 -7.07
CA LEU A 49 36.52 -7.60 -7.61
C LEU A 49 35.03 -7.99 -7.39
N SER A 50 34.69 -9.25 -7.68
CA SER A 50 33.37 -9.78 -7.43
C SER A 50 32.97 -9.70 -5.95
N LEU A 51 33.90 -10.04 -5.06
CA LEU A 51 33.66 -9.92 -3.61
C LEU A 51 33.45 -8.46 -3.19
N ALA A 52 34.22 -7.54 -3.74
CA ALA A 52 34.06 -6.11 -3.47
C ALA A 52 32.71 -5.58 -3.94
N VAL A 53 32.25 -6.02 -5.11
CA VAL A 53 30.93 -5.66 -5.64
C VAL A 53 29.82 -6.22 -4.76
N VAL A 54 29.94 -7.47 -4.28
CA VAL A 54 28.96 -8.05 -3.36
C VAL A 54 28.90 -7.27 -2.05
N ILE A 55 30.05 -6.92 -1.48
CA ILE A 55 30.12 -6.12 -0.25
C ILE A 55 29.46 -4.74 -0.47
N ALA A 56 29.78 -4.08 -1.56
CA ALA A 56 29.20 -2.79 -1.91
C ALA A 56 27.66 -2.89 -2.09
N MET A 57 27.18 -3.97 -2.70
CA MET A 57 25.76 -4.24 -2.87
C MET A 57 25.06 -4.47 -1.52
N VAL A 58 25.64 -5.24 -0.63
CA VAL A 58 25.12 -5.46 0.73
C VAL A 58 25.03 -4.15 1.52
N LEU A 59 26.10 -3.34 1.49
CA LEU A 59 26.10 -2.02 2.14
C LEU A 59 25.03 -1.10 1.56
N TYR A 60 24.84 -1.13 0.24
CA TYR A 60 23.79 -0.37 -0.44
C TYR A 60 22.39 -0.83 -0.03
N LEU A 61 22.16 -2.14 0.10
CA LEU A 61 20.89 -2.70 0.58
C LEU A 61 20.60 -2.29 2.03
N ILE A 62 21.60 -2.33 2.90
CA ILE A 62 21.47 -1.87 4.30
C ILE A 62 21.15 -0.36 4.35
N TYR A 63 21.82 0.43 3.51
CA TYR A 63 21.52 1.86 3.40
C TYR A 63 20.09 2.12 2.91
N LEU A 64 19.65 1.36 1.90
CA LEU A 64 18.31 1.46 1.35
C LEU A 64 17.25 1.06 2.38
N ASP A 65 17.47 -0.05 3.09
CA ASP A 65 16.61 -0.53 4.17
C ASP A 65 16.46 0.52 5.27
N ALA A 66 17.58 1.07 5.75
CA ALA A 66 17.58 2.13 6.77
C ALA A 66 16.85 3.39 6.29
N LYS A 67 16.96 3.75 5.01
CA LYS A 67 16.27 4.91 4.43
C LYS A 67 14.77 4.66 4.31
N ILE A 68 14.39 3.48 3.82
CA ILE A 68 12.99 3.08 3.67
C ILE A 68 12.34 2.98 5.04
N THR A 69 12.95 2.28 5.99
CA THR A 69 12.41 2.10 7.34
C THR A 69 12.19 3.44 8.03
N ARG A 70 13.13 4.38 7.95
CA ARG A 70 12.95 5.73 8.51
C ARG A 70 11.78 6.48 7.86
N GLN A 71 11.59 6.32 6.56
CA GLN A 71 10.51 6.99 5.83
C GLN A 71 9.14 6.37 6.14
N PHE A 72 9.09 5.04 6.37
CA PHE A 72 7.87 4.34 6.74
C PHE A 72 7.57 4.38 8.23
N GLU A 73 8.57 4.39 9.12
CA GLU A 73 8.37 4.50 10.57
C GLU A 73 7.91 5.90 10.99
N GLY A 74 8.32 6.94 10.27
CA GLY A 74 7.85 8.31 10.51
C GLY A 74 6.38 8.52 10.14
N ASN A 75 5.86 7.76 9.19
CA ASN A 75 4.49 7.88 8.66
C ASN A 75 3.59 6.72 9.07
N LYS A 76 3.82 6.09 10.21
CA LYS A 76 2.94 5.05 10.73
C LYS A 76 1.52 5.59 10.87
N TRP A 77 0.71 5.31 9.83
CA TRP A 77 -0.76 5.17 9.89
C TRP A 77 -1.47 6.07 10.91
N GLN A 78 -1.06 7.30 11.02
CA GLN A 78 -1.88 8.26 11.73
C GLN A 78 -3.07 8.54 10.80
N LEU A 79 -4.08 7.69 10.91
CA LEU A 79 -5.38 7.99 10.36
C LEU A 79 -5.75 9.35 10.94
N PRO A 80 -5.88 10.38 10.10
CA PRO A 80 -6.21 11.69 10.62
C PRO A 80 -7.54 11.58 11.35
N ALA A 81 -7.54 11.88 12.63
CA ALA A 81 -8.76 11.91 13.41
C ALA A 81 -9.65 13.03 12.83
N GLN A 82 -10.85 12.66 12.40
CA GLN A 82 -11.83 13.59 11.88
C GLN A 82 -12.80 13.97 13.00
N VAL A 83 -12.91 15.25 13.28
CA VAL A 83 -13.82 15.76 14.28
C VAL A 83 -15.05 16.29 13.57
N TYR A 84 -16.22 15.75 13.94
CA TYR A 84 -17.50 16.14 13.37
C TYR A 84 -18.34 16.92 14.38
N ALA A 85 -19.17 17.80 13.88
CA ALA A 85 -20.23 18.43 14.64
C ALA A 85 -21.32 17.41 15.01
N ARG A 86 -22.29 17.86 15.78
CA ARG A 86 -23.49 17.08 16.02
C ARG A 86 -24.30 16.90 14.73
N ALA A 87 -24.65 15.66 14.40
CA ALA A 87 -25.53 15.37 13.28
C ALA A 87 -26.93 15.98 13.50
N MET A 88 -27.45 16.67 12.47
CA MET A 88 -28.79 17.21 12.53
C MET A 88 -29.83 16.11 12.37
N SER A 89 -30.61 15.89 13.42
CA SER A 89 -31.67 14.86 13.44
C SER A 89 -33.04 15.50 13.24
N PHE A 90 -33.90 14.82 12.51
CA PHE A 90 -35.25 15.25 12.16
C PHE A 90 -36.28 14.29 12.80
N TYR A 91 -37.28 14.86 13.44
CA TYR A 91 -38.41 14.14 13.99
C TYR A 91 -39.72 14.85 13.63
N PRO A 92 -40.79 14.13 13.25
CA PRO A 92 -42.09 14.75 13.04
C PRO A 92 -42.55 15.50 14.27
N GLY A 93 -43.07 16.72 14.11
CA GLY A 93 -43.53 17.57 15.21
C GLY A 93 -42.43 18.48 15.81
N GLN A 94 -41.18 18.29 15.42
CA GLN A 94 -40.06 19.11 15.90
C GLN A 94 -40.25 20.59 15.48
N PHE A 95 -39.93 21.52 16.40
CA PHE A 95 -39.79 22.93 16.07
C PHE A 95 -38.51 23.12 15.24
N LEU A 96 -38.70 23.22 13.95
CA LEU A 96 -37.62 23.33 12.97
C LEU A 96 -38.17 24.03 11.73
N SER A 97 -37.61 25.16 11.41
CA SER A 97 -37.98 25.92 10.21
C SER A 97 -37.28 25.40 8.95
N GLN A 98 -37.90 25.63 7.81
CA GLN A 98 -37.31 25.31 6.52
C GLN A 98 -35.95 26.04 6.33
N GLN A 99 -35.84 27.27 6.87
CA GLN A 99 -34.64 28.10 6.74
C GLN A 99 -33.44 27.49 7.49
N GLU A 100 -33.67 26.93 8.67
CA GLU A 100 -32.60 26.28 9.46
C GLU A 100 -32.07 25.05 8.74
N VAL A 101 -32.94 24.27 8.12
CA VAL A 101 -32.50 23.12 7.32
C VAL A 101 -31.71 23.58 6.09
N LEU A 102 -32.13 24.63 5.39
CA LEU A 102 -31.39 25.17 4.26
C LEU A 102 -30.00 25.68 4.66
N TRP A 103 -29.90 26.31 5.82
CA TRP A 103 -28.62 26.77 6.35
C TRP A 103 -27.67 25.60 6.62
N GLU A 104 -28.17 24.52 7.22
CA GLU A 104 -27.36 23.31 7.46
C GLU A 104 -26.95 22.63 6.13
N LEU A 105 -27.85 22.53 5.16
CA LEU A 105 -27.53 21.99 3.84
C LEU A 105 -26.45 22.80 3.13
N ASN A 106 -26.47 24.13 3.28
CA ASN A 106 -25.40 24.99 2.72
C ASN A 106 -24.06 24.75 3.43
N ARG A 107 -24.05 24.56 4.76
CA ARG A 107 -22.83 24.22 5.50
C ARG A 107 -22.25 22.86 5.08
N LEU A 108 -23.11 21.93 4.73
CA LEU A 108 -22.73 20.62 4.20
C LEU A 108 -22.38 20.64 2.72
N ASN A 109 -22.33 21.81 2.08
CA ASN A 109 -22.06 21.98 0.65
C ASN A 109 -23.03 21.17 -0.24
N TYR A 110 -24.31 21.17 0.11
CA TYR A 110 -25.35 20.64 -0.77
C TYR A 110 -25.70 21.63 -1.87
N SER A 111 -25.90 21.12 -3.08
CA SER A 111 -26.28 21.93 -4.24
C SER A 111 -27.79 22.00 -4.40
N SER A 112 -28.32 23.23 -4.57
CA SER A 112 -29.73 23.43 -4.91
C SER A 112 -29.96 23.11 -6.40
N VAL A 113 -30.94 22.24 -6.68
CA VAL A 113 -31.28 21.80 -8.04
C VAL A 113 -32.77 21.73 -8.23
N ASN A 114 -33.24 21.71 -9.51
CA ASN A 114 -34.65 21.54 -9.82
C ASN A 114 -35.10 20.06 -9.78
N LYS A 115 -34.14 19.12 -10.00
CA LYS A 115 -34.42 17.67 -9.97
C LYS A 115 -33.21 16.95 -9.37
N LEU A 116 -33.49 16.05 -8.43
CA LEU A 116 -32.44 15.24 -7.80
C LEU A 116 -31.89 14.21 -8.79
N SER A 117 -30.57 14.18 -8.97
CA SER A 117 -29.89 13.22 -9.83
C SER A 117 -28.76 12.47 -9.10
N ARG A 118 -28.12 13.11 -8.11
CA ARG A 118 -27.00 12.53 -7.35
C ARG A 118 -27.07 12.93 -5.87
N THR A 119 -26.30 12.26 -5.05
CA THR A 119 -26.13 12.59 -3.61
C THR A 119 -25.56 13.99 -3.42
N GLY A 120 -25.86 14.62 -2.30
CA GLY A 120 -25.42 15.99 -2.02
C GLY A 120 -26.22 17.05 -2.77
N GLN A 121 -27.44 16.74 -3.24
CA GLN A 121 -28.34 17.66 -3.87
C GLN A 121 -29.62 17.82 -3.07
N TYR A 122 -30.26 18.98 -3.18
CA TYR A 122 -31.59 19.21 -2.64
C TYR A 122 -32.48 20.02 -3.58
N VAL A 123 -33.78 19.79 -3.47
CA VAL A 123 -34.82 20.56 -4.15
C VAL A 123 -35.63 21.29 -3.10
N LYS A 124 -35.73 22.60 -3.22
CA LYS A 124 -36.57 23.44 -2.36
C LYS A 124 -37.95 23.66 -3.00
N SER A 125 -39.00 23.47 -2.21
CA SER A 125 -40.38 23.85 -2.59
C SER A 125 -40.94 24.78 -1.52
N SER A 126 -42.14 25.30 -1.69
CA SER A 126 -42.77 26.26 -0.76
C SER A 126 -42.79 25.75 0.67
N ASN A 127 -43.23 24.50 0.89
CA ASN A 127 -43.40 23.87 2.21
C ASN A 127 -42.62 22.58 2.36
N SER A 128 -41.68 22.28 1.47
CA SER A 128 -40.92 21.04 1.56
C SER A 128 -39.52 21.19 1.02
N ILE A 129 -38.63 20.33 1.54
CA ILE A 129 -37.28 20.15 1.02
C ILE A 129 -37.13 18.65 0.73
N LYS A 130 -36.71 18.31 -0.50
CA LYS A 130 -36.26 16.97 -0.85
C LYS A 130 -34.76 16.97 -0.90
N VAL A 131 -34.13 16.10 -0.10
CA VAL A 131 -32.69 15.98 0.01
C VAL A 131 -32.26 14.61 -0.43
N TYR A 132 -31.25 14.53 -1.31
CA TYR A 132 -30.57 13.27 -1.60
C TYR A 132 -29.32 13.19 -0.71
N ARG A 133 -29.52 12.63 0.49
CA ARG A 133 -28.49 12.52 1.52
C ARG A 133 -27.35 11.62 1.04
N ARG A 134 -26.12 11.97 1.43
CA ARG A 134 -24.93 11.14 1.23
C ARG A 134 -24.95 9.95 2.19
N GLU A 135 -24.24 8.92 1.82
CA GLU A 135 -23.85 7.84 2.73
C GLU A 135 -22.94 8.39 3.83
N PHE A 136 -23.13 7.92 5.04
CA PHE A 136 -22.29 8.30 6.17
C PHE A 136 -22.25 7.21 7.23
N GLU A 137 -21.07 6.93 7.78
CA GLU A 137 -20.86 6.01 8.89
C GLU A 137 -21.01 6.76 10.21
N PHE A 138 -22.16 6.56 10.85
CA PHE A 138 -22.43 7.10 12.18
C PHE A 138 -21.87 6.17 13.25
N TYR A 139 -21.86 6.63 14.50
CA TYR A 139 -21.44 5.82 15.65
C TYR A 139 -22.26 4.53 15.87
N ASP A 140 -23.47 4.47 15.35
CA ASP A 140 -24.41 3.34 15.42
C ASP A 140 -24.48 2.54 14.12
N GLY A 141 -23.65 2.85 13.13
CA GLY A 141 -23.49 2.11 11.88
C GLY A 141 -23.57 2.95 10.62
N LEU A 142 -23.34 2.27 9.51
CA LEU A 142 -23.39 2.84 8.18
C LEU A 142 -24.84 3.10 7.77
N GLU A 143 -25.13 4.32 7.33
CA GLU A 143 -26.39 4.65 6.70
C GLU A 143 -26.19 4.99 5.23
N ASP A 144 -26.82 4.22 4.36
CA ASP A 144 -26.78 4.39 2.91
C ASP A 144 -27.32 5.74 2.45
N ALA A 145 -26.88 6.15 1.26
CA ALA A 145 -27.43 7.31 0.59
C ALA A 145 -28.91 7.12 0.28
N ARG A 146 -29.73 8.08 0.67
CA ARG A 146 -31.18 8.00 0.44
C ARG A 146 -31.82 9.36 0.22
N VAL A 147 -32.93 9.37 -0.49
CA VAL A 147 -33.76 10.55 -0.66
C VAL A 147 -34.74 10.65 0.49
N ILE A 148 -34.76 11.81 1.16
CA ILE A 148 -35.71 12.17 2.21
C ILE A 148 -36.46 13.42 1.81
N GLU A 149 -37.75 13.45 2.06
CA GLU A 149 -38.63 14.60 1.86
C GLU A 149 -39.08 15.11 3.23
N LEU A 150 -38.71 16.33 3.55
CA LEU A 150 -39.08 17.05 4.77
C LEU A 150 -40.22 18.00 4.43
N ARG A 151 -41.37 17.86 5.07
CA ARG A 151 -42.52 18.77 4.90
C ARG A 151 -42.73 19.59 6.14
N PHE A 152 -42.88 20.87 5.93
CA PHE A 152 -43.00 21.87 6.99
C PHE A 152 -44.44 22.40 7.07
N SER A 153 -44.86 22.76 8.28
CA SER A 153 -46.07 23.50 8.57
C SER A 153 -45.71 24.66 9.46
N GLY A 154 -45.56 25.85 8.86
CA GLY A 154 -44.99 27.01 9.56
C GLY A 154 -43.56 26.74 10.06
N LYS A 155 -43.33 26.87 11.36
CA LYS A 155 -42.05 26.66 12.01
C LYS A 155 -41.89 25.24 12.60
N LYS A 156 -42.69 24.28 12.10
CA LYS A 156 -42.60 22.88 12.55
C LYS A 156 -42.37 21.94 11.38
N LEU A 157 -41.58 20.89 11.61
CA LEU A 157 -41.43 19.78 10.70
C LEU A 157 -42.64 18.87 10.85
N ALA A 158 -43.55 18.88 9.87
CA ALA A 158 -44.81 18.13 9.96
C ALA A 158 -44.62 16.65 9.68
N THR A 159 -43.94 16.31 8.61
CA THR A 159 -43.74 14.88 8.21
C THR A 159 -42.40 14.70 7.49
N ILE A 160 -41.87 13.49 7.65
CA ILE A 160 -40.69 12.99 6.95
C ILE A 160 -41.13 11.82 6.06
N LYS A 161 -40.71 11.81 4.79
CA LYS A 161 -41.01 10.73 3.87
C LYS A 161 -39.76 10.25 3.14
N ASP A 162 -39.74 8.99 2.75
CA ASP A 162 -38.72 8.45 1.85
C ASP A 162 -39.07 8.73 0.36
N LYS A 163 -38.22 8.24 -0.55
CA LYS A 163 -38.42 8.36 -1.99
C LYS A 163 -39.69 7.69 -2.51
N PHE A 164 -40.23 6.73 -1.74
CA PHE A 164 -41.46 5.99 -2.08
C PHE A 164 -42.73 6.61 -1.45
N GLY A 165 -42.59 7.72 -0.74
CA GLY A 165 -43.70 8.38 -0.05
C GLY A 165 -44.04 7.77 1.32
N ARG A 166 -43.32 6.75 1.81
CA ARG A 166 -43.55 6.15 3.12
C ARG A 166 -43.12 7.12 4.22
N ARG A 167 -43.88 7.21 5.29
CA ARG A 167 -43.54 8.05 6.46
C ARG A 167 -42.37 7.43 7.22
N LEU A 168 -41.43 8.28 7.63
CA LEU A 168 -40.32 7.93 8.48
C LEU A 168 -40.53 8.57 9.86
N ASN A 169 -40.19 7.82 10.92
CA ASN A 169 -40.25 8.31 12.30
C ASN A 169 -39.05 9.23 12.62
N SER A 170 -37.93 9.06 11.93
CA SER A 170 -36.76 9.89 12.06
C SER A 170 -35.92 9.87 10.81
N ALA A 171 -35.13 10.91 10.62
CA ALA A 171 -34.06 10.97 9.64
C ALA A 171 -32.95 11.85 10.20
N ARG A 172 -31.74 11.74 9.66
CA ARG A 172 -30.61 12.59 10.03
C ARG A 172 -29.77 12.93 8.79
N LEU A 173 -29.11 14.08 8.85
CA LEU A 173 -28.07 14.45 7.90
C LEU A 173 -26.72 14.03 8.46
N GLU A 174 -25.75 13.86 7.55
CA GLU A 174 -24.36 13.71 7.95
C GLU A 174 -23.90 14.97 8.73
N PRO A 175 -23.03 14.81 9.73
CA PRO A 175 -22.53 15.94 10.50
C PRO A 175 -21.50 16.74 9.68
N VAL A 176 -21.42 18.05 9.96
CA VAL A 176 -20.38 18.90 9.40
C VAL A 176 -19.03 18.51 9.98
N GLN A 177 -18.04 18.31 9.15
CA GLN A 177 -16.66 18.12 9.58
C GLN A 177 -16.12 19.47 10.08
N ILE A 178 -15.71 19.53 11.36
CA ILE A 178 -15.19 20.75 12.01
C ILE A 178 -13.68 20.85 11.85
N ALA A 179 -12.99 19.74 12.07
CA ALA A 179 -11.54 19.69 12.05
C ALA A 179 -11.04 18.33 11.59
N ARG A 180 -9.84 18.33 11.07
CA ARG A 180 -9.04 17.15 10.77
C ARG A 180 -7.75 17.27 11.57
N ILE A 181 -7.54 16.38 12.51
CA ILE A 181 -6.34 16.35 13.33
C ILE A 181 -5.39 15.34 12.68
N GLY A 182 -4.43 15.83 11.93
CA GLY A 182 -3.35 15.03 11.34
C GLY A 182 -2.01 15.57 11.83
N ASN A 183 -1.01 14.72 11.92
CA ASN A 183 0.31 15.09 12.43
C ASN A 183 1.22 15.76 11.39
N ASP A 184 0.76 15.92 10.16
CA ASP A 184 1.54 16.55 9.08
C ASP A 184 0.80 17.76 8.50
N SER A 185 1.26 18.91 8.93
CA SER A 185 0.85 20.22 8.43
C SER A 185 1.20 20.46 6.95
N ASN A 186 1.80 19.50 6.25
CA ASN A 186 2.34 19.71 4.91
C ASN A 186 1.74 18.80 3.82
N GLN A 187 0.71 18.01 4.13
CA GLN A 187 -0.03 17.24 3.14
C GLN A 187 -1.53 17.45 3.33
N ASP A 188 -2.00 18.63 2.97
CA ASP A 188 -3.42 18.85 2.73
C ASP A 188 -3.84 18.05 1.48
N ARG A 189 -4.17 16.78 1.71
CA ARG A 189 -4.84 15.97 0.68
C ARG A 189 -6.30 16.40 0.65
N GLU A 190 -6.60 17.36 -0.20
CA GLU A 190 -7.97 17.75 -0.48
C GLU A 190 -8.62 16.61 -1.30
N PHE A 191 -9.76 16.11 -0.82
CA PHE A 191 -10.59 15.21 -1.59
C PHE A 191 -11.21 16.00 -2.75
N VAL A 192 -10.61 15.90 -3.92
CA VAL A 192 -11.16 16.47 -5.14
C VAL A 192 -12.11 15.43 -5.75
N PRO A 193 -13.41 15.71 -5.86
CA PRO A 193 -14.35 14.83 -6.51
C PRO A 193 -13.94 14.55 -7.97
N LEU A 194 -14.17 13.31 -8.42
CA LEU A 194 -13.71 12.82 -9.73
C LEU A 194 -14.21 13.66 -10.93
N ASP A 195 -15.32 14.35 -10.76
CA ASP A 195 -15.92 15.25 -11.74
C ASP A 195 -15.15 16.56 -11.95
N LYS A 196 -14.32 16.95 -10.97
CA LYS A 196 -13.43 18.12 -11.06
C LYS A 196 -12.10 17.84 -11.76
N PHE A 197 -11.80 16.57 -12.06
CA PHE A 197 -10.59 16.23 -12.81
C PHE A 197 -10.77 16.50 -14.30
N PRO A 198 -9.74 17.04 -14.96
CA PRO A 198 -9.73 17.17 -16.42
C PRO A 198 -9.98 15.81 -17.09
N ALA A 199 -10.65 15.84 -18.25
CA ALA A 199 -11.02 14.62 -18.98
C ALA A 199 -9.82 13.70 -19.36
N MET A 200 -8.61 14.24 -19.38
CA MET A 200 -7.37 13.50 -19.63
C MET A 200 -6.94 12.60 -18.45
N LEU A 201 -7.52 12.76 -17.26
CA LEU A 201 -7.18 12.01 -16.04
C LEU A 201 -8.32 11.09 -15.58
N LYS A 202 -9.36 11.00 -16.35
CA LYS A 202 -10.46 10.03 -16.20
C LYS A 202 -10.19 8.81 -17.09
#